data_3d02ca7c8961d85d8254c7f9cce5ba14
#
_entry.id   3d02ca7c8961d85d8254c7f9cce5ba14
#
_cell.length_a   1.000
_cell.length_b   1.000
_cell.length_c   1.000
_cell.angle_alpha   90.00
_cell.angle_beta   90.00
_cell.angle_gamma   90.00
#
_symmetry.space_group_name_H-M   'P 1'
#
loop_
_entity.id
_entity.type
_entity.pdbx_description
1 polymer ?
#
loop_
_entity_poly.entity_id
_entity_poly.type
_entity_poly.pdbx_seq_one_letter_code
_entity_poly.pdbx_strand_id
1 'polypeptide(L)'
;MLFHSSIRKELARTFGATLVVLSTGLLILFMAGLDHRLVLPVVVLGLVAAVALVWLEPYRLERIFGFLDPWKEEFGKGYQLTQSLMAIGRGGIFGLGLGAGVSKHYYLPEAHTDFILAVTAEELGLVGVFGVVGAYAWLTWRAFAIGKEARRLEQPFAALVAQGIGTLFGIQSLINIAVNMGFAPTKGLTLPLMSYGGSGMIASLVTLSVLVRVDWENRRLLRGFKV
;
A
#
# COMPACT_ATOMS: atom_id res chain seq x y z
N MET A 1 -1.15 -31.98 -11.74
CA MET A 1 -0.11 -30.93 -11.86
C MET A 1 -0.68 -29.51 -12.00
N LEU A 2 -1.72 -29.28 -12.77
CA LEU A 2 -2.33 -27.92 -12.98
C LEU A 2 -2.99 -27.33 -11.74
N PHE A 3 -3.60 -28.12 -10.87
CA PHE A 3 -4.27 -27.66 -9.65
C PHE A 3 -3.29 -27.09 -8.61
N HIS A 4 -2.09 -27.66 -8.54
CA HIS A 4 -1.04 -27.23 -7.61
C HIS A 4 -0.41 -25.87 -8.02
N SER A 5 -0.34 -25.58 -9.32
CA SER A 5 0.18 -24.32 -9.85
C SER A 5 -0.80 -23.15 -9.64
N SER A 6 -2.11 -23.42 -9.68
CA SER A 6 -3.15 -22.40 -9.46
C SER A 6 -3.20 -21.96 -8.00
N ILE A 7 -3.17 -22.88 -7.06
CA ILE A 7 -3.16 -22.60 -5.61
C ILE A 7 -1.89 -21.82 -5.22
N ARG A 8 -0.73 -22.17 -5.79
CA ARG A 8 0.52 -21.42 -5.54
C ARG A 8 0.46 -19.97 -6.04
N LYS A 9 -0.15 -19.72 -7.18
CA LYS A 9 -0.33 -18.36 -7.72
C LYS A 9 -1.28 -17.53 -6.86
N GLU A 10 -2.35 -18.11 -6.36
CA GLU A 10 -3.27 -17.43 -5.44
C GLU A 10 -2.62 -17.14 -4.09
N LEU A 11 -1.90 -18.09 -3.50
CA LEU A 11 -1.13 -17.86 -2.27
C LEU A 11 -0.06 -16.76 -2.42
N ALA A 12 0.54 -16.64 -3.59
CA ALA A 12 1.52 -15.59 -3.86
C ALA A 12 0.86 -14.19 -3.97
N ARG A 13 -0.35 -14.09 -4.51
CA ARG A 13 -1.14 -12.85 -4.58
C ARG A 13 -1.64 -12.41 -3.21
N THR A 14 -2.10 -13.34 -2.39
CA THR A 14 -2.63 -13.04 -1.05
C THR A 14 -1.55 -12.67 -0.03
N PHE A 15 -0.30 -13.06 -0.24
CA PHE A 15 0.79 -12.79 0.72
C PHE A 15 0.99 -11.29 1.00
N GLY A 16 0.92 -10.44 -0.02
CA GLY A 16 1.03 -8.98 0.13
C GLY A 16 -0.12 -8.39 0.96
N ALA A 17 -1.35 -8.78 0.64
CA ALA A 17 -2.54 -8.35 1.37
C ALA A 17 -2.52 -8.84 2.82
N THR A 18 -2.13 -10.10 3.04
CA THR A 18 -1.99 -10.67 4.39
C THR A 18 -0.97 -9.89 5.24
N LEU A 19 0.16 -9.52 4.66
CA LEU A 19 1.18 -8.72 5.36
C LEU A 19 0.62 -7.35 5.77
N VAL A 20 -0.11 -6.67 4.89
CA VAL A 20 -0.75 -5.38 5.20
C VAL A 20 -1.78 -5.52 6.32
N VAL A 21 -2.65 -6.53 6.25
CA VAL A 21 -3.68 -6.76 7.28
C VAL A 21 -3.04 -7.10 8.63
N LEU A 22 -2.06 -8.01 8.66
CA LEU A 22 -1.38 -8.39 9.90
C LEU A 22 -0.60 -7.23 10.50
N SER A 23 0.15 -6.47 9.69
CA SER A 23 0.91 -5.31 10.18
C SER A 23 -0.02 -4.22 10.70
N THR A 24 -1.13 -3.95 10.01
CA THR A 24 -2.15 -3.01 10.47
C THR A 24 -2.77 -3.47 11.79
N GLY A 25 -3.17 -4.73 11.89
CA GLY A 25 -3.73 -5.31 13.11
C GLY A 25 -2.78 -5.22 14.30
N LEU A 26 -1.50 -5.57 14.11
CA LEU A 26 -0.47 -5.46 15.14
C LEU A 26 -0.24 -4.03 15.60
N LEU A 27 -0.21 -3.07 14.68
CA LEU A 27 -0.07 -1.66 15.01
C LEU A 27 -1.29 -1.11 15.77
N ILE A 28 -2.50 -1.54 15.41
CA ILE A 28 -3.72 -1.17 16.14
C ILE A 28 -3.66 -1.73 17.57
N LEU A 29 -3.27 -2.99 17.75
CA LEU A 29 -3.12 -3.62 19.07
C LEU A 29 -2.06 -2.90 19.92
N PHE A 30 -0.94 -2.51 19.32
CA PHE A 30 0.09 -1.72 19.98
C PHE A 30 -0.46 -0.33 20.40
N MET A 31 -1.19 0.36 19.52
CA MET A 31 -1.80 1.65 19.84
C MET A 31 -2.94 1.54 20.85
N ALA A 32 -3.58 0.37 20.98
CA ALA A 32 -4.57 0.06 22.02
C ALA A 32 -3.96 -0.11 23.40
N GLY A 33 -2.61 -0.14 23.51
CA GLY A 33 -1.91 -0.27 24.78
C GLY A 33 -1.45 -1.70 25.09
N LEU A 34 -1.39 -2.59 24.10
CA LEU A 34 -0.84 -3.92 24.29
C LEU A 34 0.65 -3.81 24.65
N ASP A 35 1.10 -4.54 25.66
CA ASP A 35 2.49 -4.50 26.13
C ASP A 35 3.44 -4.91 24.98
N HIS A 36 4.48 -4.12 24.77
CA HIS A 36 5.53 -4.39 23.78
C HIS A 36 6.17 -5.77 23.96
N ARG A 37 6.17 -6.31 25.20
CA ARG A 37 6.65 -7.67 25.50
C ARG A 37 5.84 -8.77 24.85
N LEU A 38 4.57 -8.51 24.52
CA LEU A 38 3.70 -9.43 23.79
C LEU A 38 3.75 -9.17 22.26
N VAL A 39 3.87 -7.92 21.86
CA VAL A 39 3.92 -7.54 20.43
C VAL A 39 5.24 -7.97 19.80
N LEU A 40 6.37 -7.76 20.50
CA LEU A 40 7.70 -8.05 19.96
C LEU A 40 7.89 -9.52 19.55
N PRO A 41 7.54 -10.54 20.37
CA PRO A 41 7.64 -11.94 19.96
C PRO A 41 6.78 -12.28 18.73
N VAL A 42 5.58 -11.70 18.61
CA VAL A 42 4.71 -11.92 17.46
C VAL A 42 5.31 -11.32 16.19
N VAL A 43 5.89 -10.12 16.27
CA VAL A 43 6.60 -9.49 15.17
C VAL A 43 7.83 -10.31 14.77
N VAL A 44 8.63 -10.75 15.72
CA VAL A 44 9.83 -11.58 15.47
C VAL A 44 9.43 -12.91 14.84
N LEU A 45 8.42 -13.59 15.39
CA LEU A 45 7.92 -14.83 14.82
C LEU A 45 7.39 -14.64 13.40
N GLY A 46 6.65 -13.56 13.15
CA GLY A 46 6.17 -13.19 11.82
C GLY A 46 7.29 -12.94 10.83
N LEU A 47 8.35 -12.25 11.24
CA LEU A 47 9.55 -12.02 10.43
C LEU A 47 10.30 -13.33 10.13
N VAL A 48 10.51 -14.17 11.13
CA VAL A 48 11.14 -15.47 10.95
C VAL A 48 10.32 -16.36 10.01
N ALA A 49 8.99 -16.38 10.19
CA ALA A 49 8.11 -17.12 9.29
C ALA A 49 8.15 -16.57 7.86
N ALA A 50 8.18 -15.25 7.68
CA ALA A 50 8.29 -14.61 6.37
C ALA A 50 9.62 -14.96 5.67
N VAL A 51 10.73 -14.92 6.40
CA VAL A 51 12.06 -15.33 5.90
C VAL A 51 12.06 -16.79 5.53
N ALA A 52 11.55 -17.67 6.41
CA ALA A 52 11.46 -19.11 6.15
C ALA A 52 10.62 -19.41 4.90
N LEU A 53 9.47 -18.75 4.74
CA LEU A 53 8.61 -18.90 3.56
C LEU A 53 9.28 -18.41 2.26
N VAL A 54 10.17 -17.44 2.34
CA VAL A 54 10.98 -17.00 1.19
C VAL A 54 12.05 -18.05 0.85
N TRP A 55 12.72 -18.60 1.85
CA TRP A 55 13.78 -19.59 1.64
C TRP A 55 13.26 -20.93 1.14
N LEU A 56 12.07 -21.34 1.57
CA LEU A 56 11.45 -22.62 1.18
C LEU A 56 10.89 -22.62 -0.24
N GLU A 57 10.68 -21.44 -0.85
CA GLU A 57 10.09 -21.32 -2.19
C GLU A 57 11.09 -20.67 -3.17
N PRO A 58 11.73 -21.42 -4.07
CA PRO A 58 12.70 -20.91 -5.04
C PRO A 58 12.16 -19.73 -5.88
N TYR A 59 10.88 -19.76 -6.23
CA TYR A 59 10.22 -18.70 -6.97
C TYR A 59 10.25 -17.35 -6.26
N ARG A 60 10.21 -17.32 -4.93
CA ARG A 60 10.29 -16.09 -4.13
C ARG A 60 11.71 -15.54 -4.07
N LEU A 61 12.69 -16.42 -3.95
CA LEU A 61 14.11 -16.05 -4.03
C LEU A 61 14.43 -15.43 -5.39
N GLU A 62 13.95 -16.02 -6.48
CA GLU A 62 14.14 -15.51 -7.83
C GLU A 62 13.53 -14.11 -8.02
N ARG A 63 12.39 -13.80 -7.38
CA ARG A 63 11.83 -12.44 -7.38
C ARG A 63 12.70 -11.45 -6.63
N ILE A 64 13.36 -11.86 -5.55
CA ILE A 64 14.29 -11.01 -4.81
C ILE A 64 15.53 -10.75 -5.64
N PHE A 65 16.08 -11.76 -6.33
CA PHE A 65 17.21 -11.57 -7.22
C PHE A 65 16.86 -10.68 -8.43
N GLY A 66 15.71 -10.88 -9.05
CA GLY A 66 15.22 -10.00 -10.12
C GLY A 66 14.92 -8.56 -9.67
N PHE A 67 14.68 -8.35 -8.37
CA PHE A 67 14.55 -7.02 -7.78
C PHE A 67 15.91 -6.37 -7.53
N LEU A 68 16.92 -7.12 -7.11
CA LEU A 68 18.27 -6.60 -6.82
C LEU A 68 19.00 -6.15 -8.10
N ASP A 69 18.75 -6.82 -9.22
CA ASP A 69 19.33 -6.44 -10.52
C ASP A 69 18.26 -6.59 -11.63
N PRO A 70 17.29 -5.65 -11.71
CA PRO A 70 16.20 -5.73 -12.66
C PRO A 70 16.65 -5.62 -14.12
N TRP A 71 17.78 -4.99 -14.38
CA TRP A 71 18.33 -4.79 -15.73
C TRP A 71 18.96 -6.05 -16.32
N LYS A 72 19.42 -6.96 -15.48
CA LYS A 72 20.02 -8.23 -15.93
C LYS A 72 18.99 -9.19 -16.52
N GLU A 73 17.74 -9.12 -16.04
CA GLU A 73 16.61 -9.93 -16.53
C GLU A 73 15.48 -9.04 -17.09
N GLU A 74 15.84 -8.08 -17.92
CA GLU A 74 14.93 -7.06 -18.48
C GLU A 74 13.70 -7.64 -19.19
N PHE A 75 13.82 -8.81 -19.83
CA PHE A 75 12.71 -9.50 -20.50
C PHE A 75 12.12 -10.67 -19.69
N GLY A 76 12.57 -10.84 -18.45
CA GLY A 76 12.17 -11.93 -17.57
C GLY A 76 11.45 -11.45 -16.31
N LYS A 77 11.98 -11.88 -15.16
CA LYS A 77 11.40 -11.60 -13.83
C LYS A 77 11.51 -10.13 -13.41
N GLY A 78 12.48 -9.39 -13.96
CA GLY A 78 12.68 -7.95 -13.74
C GLY A 78 11.79 -7.07 -14.63
N TYR A 79 11.12 -7.62 -15.65
CA TYR A 79 10.41 -6.87 -16.68
C TYR A 79 9.47 -5.78 -16.14
N GLN A 80 8.61 -6.12 -15.18
CA GLN A 80 7.64 -5.16 -14.62
C GLN A 80 8.34 -3.98 -13.93
N LEU A 81 9.38 -4.26 -13.15
CA LEU A 81 10.11 -3.22 -12.44
C LEU A 81 10.92 -2.35 -13.41
N THR A 82 11.59 -2.97 -14.39
CA THR A 82 12.36 -2.25 -15.41
C THR A 82 11.45 -1.31 -16.22
N GLN A 83 10.28 -1.78 -16.64
CA GLN A 83 9.29 -0.94 -17.34
C GLN A 83 8.77 0.19 -16.46
N SER A 84 8.53 -0.06 -15.14
CA SER A 84 8.14 0.97 -14.19
C SER A 84 9.21 2.07 -14.07
N LEU A 85 10.48 1.67 -13.89
CA LEU A 85 11.60 2.62 -13.78
C LEU A 85 11.83 3.40 -15.07
N MET A 86 11.67 2.76 -16.23
CA MET A 86 11.73 3.44 -17.53
C MET A 86 10.58 4.46 -17.70
N ALA A 87 9.37 4.12 -17.28
CA ALA A 87 8.23 5.03 -17.31
C ALA A 87 8.49 6.28 -16.45
N ILE A 88 8.97 6.08 -15.21
CA ILE A 88 9.35 7.17 -14.30
C ILE A 88 10.46 8.03 -14.92
N GLY A 89 11.49 7.40 -15.51
CA GLY A 89 12.60 8.11 -16.16
C GLY A 89 12.15 8.96 -17.36
N ARG A 90 11.22 8.45 -18.19
CA ARG A 90 10.67 9.20 -19.33
C ARG A 90 9.88 10.44 -18.92
N GLY A 91 9.16 10.37 -17.78
CA GLY A 91 8.34 11.48 -17.32
C GLY A 91 9.14 12.71 -16.90
N GLY A 92 10.40 12.57 -16.49
CA GLY A 92 11.20 13.69 -16.02
C GLY A 92 10.51 14.50 -14.91
N ILE A 93 10.67 15.83 -14.93
CA ILE A 93 10.11 16.70 -13.88
C ILE A 93 8.62 16.99 -14.13
N PHE A 94 8.24 17.30 -15.36
CA PHE A 94 6.88 17.79 -15.70
C PHE A 94 6.00 16.78 -16.43
N GLY A 95 6.53 15.58 -16.76
CA GLY A 95 5.80 14.56 -17.49
C GLY A 95 5.74 14.81 -19.01
N LEU A 96 5.24 13.80 -19.72
CA LEU A 96 5.01 13.86 -21.16
C LEU A 96 3.66 14.53 -21.52
N GLY A 97 2.81 14.74 -20.54
CA GLY A 97 1.44 15.21 -20.68
C GLY A 97 0.40 14.13 -20.39
N LEU A 98 -0.76 14.56 -19.91
CA LEU A 98 -1.89 13.67 -19.62
C LEU A 98 -2.31 12.92 -20.88
N GLY A 99 -2.38 11.60 -20.78
CA GLY A 99 -2.74 10.71 -21.89
C GLY A 99 -1.59 10.38 -22.84
N ALA A 100 -0.45 11.06 -22.78
CA ALA A 100 0.70 10.84 -23.67
C ALA A 100 1.64 9.70 -23.22
N GLY A 101 1.39 9.10 -22.06
CA GLY A 101 2.16 7.96 -21.56
C GLY A 101 2.06 6.75 -22.49
N VAL A 102 3.19 6.17 -22.86
CA VAL A 102 3.31 5.01 -23.74
C VAL A 102 3.25 3.71 -22.95
N SER A 103 3.71 3.71 -21.70
CA SER A 103 3.83 2.51 -20.86
C SER A 103 2.50 1.81 -20.61
N LYS A 104 1.38 2.55 -20.61
CA LYS A 104 0.02 2.02 -20.46
C LYS A 104 -0.47 1.22 -21.69
N HIS A 105 0.16 1.39 -22.86
CA HIS A 105 -0.18 0.70 -24.11
C HIS A 105 0.61 -0.60 -24.25
N TYR A 106 0.28 -1.61 -23.41
CA TYR A 106 0.82 -2.98 -23.44
C TYR A 106 2.29 -3.18 -23.04
N TYR A 107 3.05 -2.11 -22.73
CA TYR A 107 4.44 -2.24 -22.32
C TYR A 107 4.58 -2.56 -20.83
N LEU A 108 3.69 -2.06 -19.98
CA LEU A 108 3.72 -2.29 -18.54
C LEU A 108 2.53 -3.16 -18.12
N PRO A 109 2.77 -4.44 -17.76
CA PRO A 109 1.71 -5.29 -17.21
C PRO A 109 1.16 -4.69 -15.91
N GLU A 110 -0.16 -4.77 -15.71
CA GLU A 110 -0.85 -4.23 -14.53
C GLU A 110 -0.64 -2.72 -14.33
N ALA A 111 -0.48 -1.96 -15.44
CA ALA A 111 -0.25 -0.51 -15.43
C ALA A 111 -1.35 0.27 -14.70
N HIS A 112 -2.61 -0.18 -14.79
CA HIS A 112 -3.76 0.48 -14.19
C HIS A 112 -4.05 0.03 -12.74
N THR A 113 -3.40 -1.02 -12.27
CA THR A 113 -3.57 -1.60 -10.93
C THR A 113 -2.36 -1.34 -10.05
N ASP A 114 -1.32 -2.14 -10.18
CA ASP A 114 -0.17 -2.15 -9.29
C ASP A 114 0.84 -1.04 -9.60
N PHE A 115 0.93 -0.63 -10.88
CA PHE A 115 1.91 0.33 -11.39
C PHE A 115 1.31 1.68 -11.83
N ILE A 116 0.14 2.03 -11.30
CA ILE A 116 -0.53 3.30 -11.63
C ILE A 116 0.35 4.52 -11.30
N LEU A 117 1.20 4.43 -10.27
CA LEU A 117 2.12 5.50 -9.92
C LEU A 117 3.21 5.70 -11.00
N ALA A 118 3.70 4.62 -11.62
CA ALA A 118 4.66 4.71 -12.72
C ALA A 118 4.04 5.40 -13.96
N VAL A 119 2.77 5.08 -14.28
CA VAL A 119 2.02 5.77 -15.34
C VAL A 119 1.82 7.24 -14.99
N THR A 120 1.48 7.54 -13.73
CA THR A 120 1.35 8.92 -13.25
C THR A 120 2.68 9.68 -13.36
N ALA A 121 3.79 9.01 -13.05
CA ALA A 121 5.12 9.59 -13.19
C ALA A 121 5.48 9.85 -14.66
N GLU A 122 5.11 8.97 -15.58
CA GLU A 122 5.33 9.18 -17.02
C GLU A 122 4.54 10.36 -17.55
N GLU A 123 3.27 10.50 -17.16
CA GLU A 123 2.36 11.53 -17.69
C GLU A 123 2.49 12.89 -17.00
N LEU A 124 2.62 12.92 -15.67
CA LEU A 124 2.67 14.13 -14.85
C LEU A 124 4.07 14.45 -14.29
N GLY A 125 5.03 13.57 -14.54
CA GLY A 125 6.39 13.73 -14.06
C GLY A 125 6.52 13.62 -12.54
N LEU A 126 7.65 14.09 -12.04
CA LEU A 126 7.98 14.11 -10.63
C LEU A 126 6.99 14.97 -9.82
N VAL A 127 6.47 16.05 -10.40
CA VAL A 127 5.45 16.90 -9.79
C VAL A 127 4.18 16.11 -9.48
N GLY A 128 3.71 15.27 -10.42
CA GLY A 128 2.57 14.40 -10.21
C GLY A 128 2.81 13.36 -9.12
N VAL A 129 4.00 12.76 -9.09
CA VAL A 129 4.39 11.80 -8.04
C VAL A 129 4.36 12.46 -6.66
N PHE A 130 4.97 13.65 -6.52
CA PHE A 130 4.94 14.39 -5.24
C PHE A 130 3.53 14.77 -4.83
N GLY A 131 2.66 15.14 -5.79
CA GLY A 131 1.24 15.39 -5.53
C GLY A 131 0.53 14.16 -4.95
N VAL A 132 0.73 12.99 -5.55
CA VAL A 132 0.14 11.72 -5.08
C VAL A 132 0.70 11.34 -3.71
N VAL A 133 2.03 11.32 -3.55
CA VAL A 133 2.68 11.00 -2.27
C VAL A 133 2.22 11.96 -1.17
N GLY A 134 2.16 13.26 -1.47
CA GLY A 134 1.68 14.30 -0.56
C GLY A 134 0.22 14.09 -0.14
N ALA A 135 -0.65 13.70 -1.08
CA ALA A 135 -2.05 13.40 -0.79
C ALA A 135 -2.21 12.22 0.18
N TYR A 136 -1.46 11.12 -0.02
CA TYR A 136 -1.47 9.98 0.92
C TYR A 136 -0.84 10.31 2.26
N ALA A 137 0.23 11.07 2.29
CA ALA A 137 0.84 11.56 3.52
C ALA A 137 -0.14 12.42 4.31
N TRP A 138 -0.83 13.35 3.62
CA TRP A 138 -1.86 14.19 4.23
C TRP A 138 -3.06 13.38 4.75
N LEU A 139 -3.57 12.42 3.96
CA LEU A 139 -4.66 11.54 4.36
C LEU A 139 -4.30 10.75 5.62
N THR A 140 -3.12 10.14 5.64
CA THR A 140 -2.59 9.39 6.77
C THR A 140 -2.47 10.29 8.01
N TRP A 141 -1.81 11.43 7.88
CA TRP A 141 -1.69 12.42 8.96
C TRP A 141 -3.05 12.88 9.47
N ARG A 142 -4.00 13.16 8.57
CA ARG A 142 -5.37 13.58 8.96
C ARG A 142 -6.10 12.49 9.73
N ALA A 143 -5.99 11.22 9.33
CA ALA A 143 -6.57 10.10 10.05
C ALA A 143 -6.03 9.98 11.48
N PHE A 144 -4.71 10.12 11.67
CA PHE A 144 -4.10 10.15 13.00
C PHE A 144 -4.55 11.38 13.83
N ALA A 145 -4.70 12.54 13.20
CA ALA A 145 -5.20 13.74 13.87
C ALA A 145 -6.64 13.55 14.38
N ILE A 146 -7.52 12.98 13.55
CA ILE A 146 -8.90 12.62 13.92
C ILE A 146 -8.91 11.63 15.08
N GLY A 147 -8.06 10.60 15.02
CA GLY A 147 -7.94 9.62 16.10
C GLY A 147 -7.42 10.21 17.41
N LYS A 148 -6.46 11.15 17.35
CA LYS A 148 -5.96 11.88 18.52
C LYS A 148 -7.07 12.73 19.16
N GLU A 149 -7.90 13.38 18.35
CA GLU A 149 -9.03 14.17 18.84
C GLU A 149 -10.09 13.29 19.48
N ALA A 150 -10.46 12.18 18.84
CA ALA A 150 -11.39 11.19 19.42
C ALA A 150 -10.93 10.68 20.79
N ARG A 151 -9.62 10.44 20.95
CA ARG A 151 -9.03 10.02 22.23
C ARG A 151 -9.16 11.11 23.33
N ARG A 152 -9.02 12.38 22.95
CA ARG A 152 -9.24 13.53 23.87
C ARG A 152 -10.68 13.66 24.31
N LEU A 153 -11.60 13.25 23.46
CA LEU A 153 -13.04 13.25 23.72
C LEU A 153 -13.54 11.96 24.42
N GLU A 154 -12.59 11.19 24.99
CA GLU A 154 -12.89 9.93 25.71
C GLU A 154 -13.61 8.87 24.86
N GLN A 155 -13.33 8.88 23.53
CA GLN A 155 -13.84 7.91 22.56
C GLN A 155 -12.72 6.95 22.08
N PRO A 156 -12.25 6.00 22.93
CA PRO A 156 -11.07 5.19 22.61
C PRO A 156 -11.29 4.27 21.41
N PHE A 157 -12.49 3.76 21.22
CA PHE A 157 -12.82 2.91 20.07
C PHE A 157 -12.75 3.70 18.75
N ALA A 158 -13.39 4.87 18.69
CA ALA A 158 -13.35 5.74 17.52
C ALA A 158 -11.91 6.20 17.19
N ALA A 159 -11.11 6.45 18.24
CA ALA A 159 -9.70 6.78 18.10
C ALA A 159 -8.90 5.66 17.41
N LEU A 160 -9.07 4.42 17.86
CA LEU A 160 -8.40 3.24 17.28
C LEU A 160 -8.87 2.96 15.86
N VAL A 161 -10.15 3.14 15.56
CA VAL A 161 -10.70 3.00 14.20
C VAL A 161 -10.05 4.01 13.27
N ALA A 162 -10.01 5.30 13.63
CA ALA A 162 -9.40 6.34 12.79
C ALA A 162 -7.91 6.09 12.58
N GLN A 163 -7.16 5.75 13.65
CA GLN A 163 -5.73 5.43 13.56
C GLN A 163 -5.47 4.17 12.75
N GLY A 164 -6.33 3.14 12.86
CA GLY A 164 -6.26 1.93 12.06
C GLY A 164 -6.46 2.20 10.58
N ILE A 165 -7.41 3.05 10.22
CA ILE A 165 -7.63 3.49 8.84
C ILE A 165 -6.40 4.23 8.31
N GLY A 166 -5.86 5.17 9.09
CA GLY A 166 -4.64 5.88 8.72
C GLY A 166 -3.45 4.95 8.51
N THR A 167 -3.29 3.96 9.37
CA THR A 167 -2.25 2.93 9.26
C THR A 167 -2.42 2.08 8.00
N LEU A 168 -3.64 1.63 7.71
CA LEU A 168 -3.96 0.83 6.53
C LEU A 168 -3.61 1.58 5.24
N PHE A 169 -4.13 2.79 5.07
CA PHE A 169 -3.84 3.62 3.89
C PHE A 169 -2.35 3.99 3.80
N GLY A 170 -1.72 4.32 4.93
CA GLY A 170 -0.30 4.68 4.98
C GLY A 170 0.61 3.52 4.58
N ILE A 171 0.43 2.33 5.17
CA ILE A 171 1.26 1.16 4.86
C ILE A 171 1.03 0.72 3.40
N GLN A 172 -0.23 0.63 2.97
CA GLN A 172 -0.53 0.15 1.62
C GLN A 172 0.01 1.09 0.54
N SER A 173 -0.16 2.41 0.71
CA SER A 173 0.42 3.39 -0.21
C SER A 173 1.94 3.39 -0.17
N LEU A 174 2.56 3.34 1.01
CA LEU A 174 4.01 3.30 1.16
C LEU A 174 4.62 2.09 0.44
N ILE A 175 4.04 0.90 0.62
CA ILE A 175 4.52 -0.32 -0.05
C ILE A 175 4.35 -0.19 -1.57
N ASN A 176 3.20 0.28 -2.07
CA ASN A 176 2.99 0.45 -3.51
C ASN A 176 3.97 1.46 -4.11
N ILE A 177 4.17 2.61 -3.47
CA ILE A 177 5.15 3.62 -3.89
C ILE A 177 6.55 3.02 -3.91
N ALA A 178 6.95 2.29 -2.85
CA ALA A 178 8.26 1.65 -2.77
C ALA A 178 8.47 0.61 -3.89
N VAL A 179 7.45 -0.18 -4.22
CA VAL A 179 7.49 -1.16 -5.32
C VAL A 179 7.67 -0.45 -6.67
N ASN A 180 6.90 0.60 -6.95
CA ASN A 180 6.98 1.34 -8.21
C ASN A 180 8.35 2.02 -8.39
N MET A 181 8.94 2.51 -7.30
CA MET A 181 10.26 3.17 -7.30
C MET A 181 11.45 2.19 -7.21
N GLY A 182 11.21 0.89 -7.13
CA GLY A 182 12.27 -0.11 -7.04
C GLY A 182 12.93 -0.20 -5.66
N PHE A 183 12.26 0.21 -4.58
CA PHE A 183 12.73 0.04 -3.19
C PHE A 183 12.18 -1.24 -2.54
N ALA A 184 11.20 -1.89 -3.16
CA ALA A 184 10.62 -3.13 -2.68
C ALA A 184 10.32 -4.09 -3.84
N PRO A 185 10.38 -5.42 -3.61
CA PRO A 185 10.07 -6.40 -4.64
C PRO A 185 8.62 -6.28 -5.10
N THR A 186 8.39 -6.52 -6.39
CA THR A 186 7.06 -6.43 -7.01
C THR A 186 6.06 -7.34 -6.31
N LYS A 187 4.98 -6.74 -5.82
CA LYS A 187 3.85 -7.41 -5.17
C LYS A 187 2.56 -6.81 -5.72
N GLY A 188 1.54 -7.63 -5.95
CA GLY A 188 0.22 -7.22 -6.40
C GLY A 188 -0.55 -6.46 -5.30
N LEU A 189 -0.12 -5.25 -4.97
CA LEU A 189 -0.78 -4.36 -4.02
C LEU A 189 -1.21 -3.10 -4.73
N THR A 190 -2.51 -2.94 -4.87
CA THR A 190 -3.12 -1.76 -5.47
C THR A 190 -2.95 -0.53 -4.59
N LEU A 191 -2.84 0.63 -5.21
CA LEU A 191 -2.83 1.92 -4.52
C LEU A 191 -4.28 2.30 -4.16
N PRO A 192 -4.64 2.43 -2.86
CA PRO A 192 -6.02 2.69 -2.44
C PRO A 192 -6.57 3.97 -3.09
N LEU A 193 -7.84 3.97 -3.48
CA LEU A 193 -8.54 5.13 -4.08
C LEU A 193 -8.03 5.55 -5.47
N MET A 194 -6.95 4.97 -5.99
CA MET A 194 -6.37 5.37 -7.28
C MET A 194 -6.29 4.22 -8.28
N SER A 195 -5.90 3.02 -7.81
CA SER A 195 -5.79 1.85 -8.69
C SER A 195 -7.15 1.36 -9.18
N TYR A 196 -7.18 0.89 -10.41
CA TYR A 196 -8.35 0.22 -10.97
C TYR A 196 -8.61 -1.09 -10.22
N GLY A 197 -9.85 -1.24 -9.70
CA GLY A 197 -10.29 -2.43 -8.99
C GLY A 197 -11.63 -2.19 -8.29
N GLY A 198 -12.73 -2.77 -8.82
CA GLY A 198 -14.08 -2.49 -8.33
C GLY A 198 -14.26 -2.74 -6.82
N SER A 199 -13.89 -3.93 -6.34
CA SER A 199 -14.01 -4.29 -4.92
C SER A 199 -13.05 -3.49 -4.03
N GLY A 200 -11.82 -3.24 -4.49
CA GLY A 200 -10.83 -2.45 -3.75
C GLY A 200 -11.24 -0.99 -3.61
N MET A 201 -11.82 -0.41 -4.67
CA MET A 201 -12.33 0.97 -4.67
C MET A 201 -13.52 1.10 -3.69
N ILE A 202 -14.49 0.19 -3.74
CA ILE A 202 -15.65 0.18 -2.84
C ILE A 202 -15.17 0.06 -1.39
N ALA A 203 -14.29 -0.88 -1.09
CA ALA A 203 -13.74 -1.07 0.26
C ALA A 203 -13.01 0.19 0.75
N SER A 204 -12.22 0.83 -0.10
CA SER A 204 -11.50 2.07 0.23
C SER A 204 -12.45 3.24 0.50
N LEU A 205 -13.53 3.38 -0.30
CA LEU A 205 -14.53 4.42 -0.10
C LEU A 205 -15.34 4.19 1.19
N VAL A 206 -15.72 2.95 1.49
CA VAL A 206 -16.38 2.60 2.75
C VAL A 206 -15.48 2.93 3.95
N THR A 207 -14.20 2.54 3.87
CA THR A 207 -13.21 2.83 4.91
C THR A 207 -13.04 4.34 5.13
N LEU A 208 -12.98 5.12 4.05
CA LEU A 208 -12.90 6.57 4.12
C LEU A 208 -14.19 7.18 4.71
N SER A 209 -15.36 6.64 4.38
CA SER A 209 -16.64 7.08 4.93
C SER A 209 -16.72 6.90 6.45
N VAL A 210 -16.16 5.79 6.96
CA VAL A 210 -16.03 5.57 8.41
C VAL A 210 -15.13 6.62 9.05
N LEU A 211 -14.02 6.97 8.42
CA LEU A 211 -13.11 8.02 8.92
C LEU A 211 -13.82 9.38 8.99
N VAL A 212 -14.57 9.75 7.93
CA VAL A 212 -15.36 10.98 7.89
C VAL A 212 -16.44 10.97 8.98
N ARG A 213 -17.07 9.82 9.24
CA ARG A 213 -18.06 9.66 10.32
C ARG A 213 -17.42 9.94 11.68
N VAL A 214 -16.25 9.41 11.95
CA VAL A 214 -15.52 9.69 13.22
C VAL A 214 -15.20 11.20 13.35
N ASP A 215 -14.71 11.86 12.28
CA ASP A 215 -14.45 13.31 12.30
C ASP A 215 -15.73 14.13 12.58
N TRP A 216 -16.84 13.72 12.00
CA TRP A 216 -18.13 14.38 12.20
C TRP A 216 -18.63 14.21 13.67
N GLU A 217 -18.50 13.02 14.24
CA GLU A 217 -18.84 12.76 15.65
C GLU A 217 -17.99 13.57 16.61
N ASN A 218 -16.67 13.63 16.38
CA ASN A 218 -15.77 14.49 17.14
C ASN A 218 -16.22 15.94 17.13
N ARG A 219 -16.57 16.48 15.96
CA ARG A 219 -17.06 17.87 15.82
C ARG A 219 -18.39 18.10 16.53
N ARG A 220 -19.28 17.12 16.56
CA ARG A 220 -20.54 17.20 17.31
C ARG A 220 -20.28 17.26 18.82
N LEU A 221 -19.42 16.38 19.33
CA LEU A 221 -19.06 16.36 20.75
C LEU A 221 -18.41 17.69 21.18
N LEU A 222 -17.51 18.25 20.35
CA LEU A 222 -16.89 19.55 20.61
C LEU A 222 -17.91 20.71 20.68
N ARG A 223 -19.05 20.58 20.03
CA ARG A 223 -20.17 21.54 20.09
C ARG A 223 -21.16 21.27 21.23
N GLY A 224 -20.89 20.29 22.11
CA GLY A 224 -21.73 19.94 23.25
C GLY A 224 -22.95 19.06 22.93
N PHE A 225 -23.02 18.49 21.71
CA PHE A 225 -24.08 17.55 21.37
C PHE A 225 -23.69 16.13 21.80
N LYS A 226 -24.64 15.40 22.40
CA LYS A 226 -24.46 13.95 22.65
C LYS A 226 -24.51 13.18 21.32
N VAL A 227 -23.65 12.19 21.16
CA VAL A 227 -23.61 11.25 20.01
C VAL A 227 -24.11 9.90 20.45
#